data_12765292fc59c36720aa98e08ac83c3c
#
_entry.id   12765292fc59c36720aa98e08ac83c3c
#
_cell.length_a   1.000
_cell.length_b   1.000
_cell.length_c   1.000
_cell.angle_alpha   90.00
_cell.angle_beta   90.00
_cell.angle_gamma   90.00
#
_symmetry.space_group_name_H-M   'P 1'
#
loop_
_entity.id
_entity.type
_entity.pdbx_description
1 polymer ?
#
loop_
_entity_poly.entity_id
_entity_poly.type
_entity_poly.pdbx_seq_one_letter_code
_entity_poly.pdbx_strand_id
1 'polypeptide(L)' 'MSDRERLNPERFDMLTSGPEKLWGLSTIARAIGRSVDTTRTLAKSGLAPIYQPPGTNTYFAFRSELHDWLRTKAA' A
#
# COMPACT_ATOMS: atom_id res chain seq x y z
N MET A 1 -19.11 -6.24 -22.09
CA MET A 1 -18.90 -6.14 -21.61
C MET A 1 -18.58 -6.01 -21.46
N SER A 2 -18.44 -5.85 -21.34
CA SER A 2 -17.91 -5.69 -20.85
C SER A 2 -17.78 -5.68 -20.21
N ASP A 3 -17.76 -5.60 -19.93
CA ASP A 3 -17.56 -5.46 -19.17
C ASP A 3 -17.23 -5.31 -18.73
N ARG A 4 -17.00 -5.20 -18.91
CA ARG A 4 -16.53 -4.98 -18.40
C ARG A 4 -15.96 -4.38 -18.31
N GLU A 5 -15.63 -3.97 -18.64
CA GLU A 5 -15.18 -3.16 -18.51
C GLU A 5 -15.33 -2.57 -17.83
N ARG A 6 -15.59 -2.34 -18.20
CA ARG A 6 -16.08 -1.83 -17.30
C ARG A 6 -15.37 -1.60 -16.17
N LEU A 7 -15.80 -0.82 -15.52
CA LEU A 7 -15.26 -0.75 -14.22
C LEU A 7 -15.08 -2.12 -13.67
N ASN A 8 -13.89 -2.36 -13.20
CA ASN A 8 -13.54 -3.63 -12.64
C ASN A 8 -13.71 -3.56 -11.12
N PRO A 9 -14.69 -4.26 -10.55
CA PRO A 9 -14.91 -4.18 -9.11
C PRO A 9 -13.71 -4.57 -8.28
N GLU A 10 -12.96 -5.56 -8.71
CA GLU A 10 -11.75 -5.97 -8.01
C GLU A 10 -10.75 -4.86 -7.95
N ARG A 11 -10.56 -4.18 -9.08
CA ARG A 11 -9.59 -3.12 -9.17
C ARG A 11 -10.03 -1.93 -8.32
N PHE A 12 -11.32 -1.65 -8.35
CA PHE A 12 -11.85 -0.57 -7.55
C PHE A 12 -11.62 -0.83 -6.07
N ASP A 13 -11.83 -2.08 -5.65
CA ASP A 13 -11.64 -2.44 -4.26
C ASP A 13 -10.18 -2.26 -3.85
N MET A 14 -9.25 -2.54 -4.73
CA MET A 14 -7.84 -2.33 -4.41
C MET A 14 -7.51 -0.88 -4.15
N LEU A 15 -8.22 0.03 -4.81
CA LEU A 15 -7.95 1.45 -4.66
C LEU A 15 -8.69 2.06 -3.48
N THR A 16 -9.84 1.52 -3.12
CA THR A 16 -10.67 2.13 -2.08
C THR A 16 -10.76 1.30 -0.82
N SER A 17 -10.99 0.01 -0.92
CA SER A 17 -11.11 -0.84 0.26
C SER A 17 -10.21 -2.06 0.20
N GLY A 18 -9.98 -2.59 -1.02
CA GLY A 18 -9.01 -3.61 -1.30
C GLY A 18 -8.60 -4.57 -0.21
N PRO A 19 -7.62 -5.40 -0.47
CA PRO A 19 -7.13 -6.33 0.55
C PRO A 19 -6.41 -5.59 1.67
N GLU A 20 -6.51 -6.16 2.85
CA GLU A 20 -5.85 -5.58 4.01
C GLU A 20 -4.34 -5.65 3.88
N LYS A 21 -3.81 -6.72 3.31
CA LYS A 21 -2.37 -6.87 3.12
C LYS A 21 -1.96 -6.34 1.76
N LEU A 22 -0.94 -5.49 1.76
CA LEU A 22 -0.38 -4.92 0.55
C LEU A 22 1.04 -5.43 0.40
N TRP A 23 1.30 -6.16 -0.69
CA TRP A 23 2.59 -6.76 -0.93
C TRP A 23 3.36 -6.00 -1.99
N GLY A 24 4.62 -5.68 -1.67
CA GLY A 24 5.50 -5.01 -2.61
C GLY A 24 5.46 -3.51 -2.48
N LEU A 25 6.63 -2.89 -2.73
CA LEU A 25 6.75 -1.44 -2.59
C LEU A 25 5.83 -0.67 -3.53
N SER A 26 5.67 -1.16 -4.76
CA SER A 26 4.82 -0.42 -5.70
C SER A 26 3.36 -0.44 -5.27
N THR A 27 2.89 -1.55 -4.70
CA THR A 27 1.53 -1.60 -4.20
C THR A 27 1.36 -0.67 -3.01
N ILE A 28 2.32 -0.68 -2.10
CA ILE A 28 2.29 0.19 -0.93
C ILE A 28 2.36 1.65 -1.36
N ALA A 29 3.27 1.96 -2.29
CA ALA A 29 3.42 3.32 -2.79
C ALA A 29 2.12 3.85 -3.37
N ARG A 30 1.43 3.01 -4.14
CA ARG A 30 0.15 3.40 -4.70
C ARG A 30 -0.88 3.68 -3.62
N ALA A 31 -0.87 2.87 -2.57
CA ALA A 31 -1.83 3.03 -1.49
C ALA A 31 -1.63 4.34 -0.74
N ILE A 32 -0.37 4.76 -0.55
CA ILE A 32 -0.10 5.99 0.18
C ILE A 32 0.09 7.20 -0.73
N GLY A 33 0.03 7.00 -2.04
CA GLY A 33 0.13 8.12 -2.98
C GLY A 33 1.52 8.71 -3.09
N ARG A 34 2.55 7.88 -2.95
CA ARG A 34 3.94 8.32 -3.04
C ARG A 34 4.68 7.50 -4.06
N SER A 35 5.88 7.96 -4.43
CA SER A 35 6.72 7.22 -5.35
C SER A 35 7.29 5.98 -4.68
N VAL A 36 7.74 5.03 -5.49
CA VAL A 36 8.37 3.83 -4.95
C VAL A 36 9.63 4.19 -4.18
N ASP A 37 10.41 5.14 -4.66
CA ASP A 37 11.63 5.54 -3.98
C ASP A 37 11.35 6.14 -2.61
N THR A 38 10.37 7.01 -2.52
CA THR A 38 9.97 7.58 -1.23
C THR A 38 9.47 6.48 -0.30
N THR A 39 8.69 5.56 -0.83
CA THR A 39 8.15 4.46 -0.03
C THR A 39 9.28 3.57 0.49
N ARG A 40 10.29 3.31 -0.35
CA ARG A 40 11.44 2.52 0.09
C ARG A 40 12.17 3.21 1.23
N THR A 41 12.34 4.51 1.12
CA THR A 41 12.98 5.28 2.18
C THR A 41 12.20 5.19 3.47
N LEU A 42 10.88 5.32 3.39
CA LEU A 42 10.03 5.19 4.56
C LEU A 42 10.14 3.81 5.17
N ALA A 43 10.19 2.78 4.33
CA ALA A 43 10.30 1.41 4.82
C ALA A 43 11.62 1.18 5.55
N LYS A 44 12.71 1.68 4.97
CA LYS A 44 14.03 1.45 5.55
C LYS A 44 14.25 2.26 6.82
N SER A 45 13.64 3.41 6.93
CA SER A 45 13.82 4.27 8.09
C SER A 45 12.94 3.87 9.27
N GLY A 46 11.97 3.01 9.04
CA GLY A 46 11.05 2.61 10.09
C GLY A 46 10.03 3.67 10.46
N LEU A 47 9.91 4.71 9.63
CA LEU A 47 8.98 5.79 9.92
C LEU A 47 7.54 5.45 9.57
N ALA A 48 7.33 4.43 8.78
CA ALA A 48 6.00 4.01 8.36
C ALA A 48 5.78 2.56 8.74
N PRO A 49 4.52 2.12 8.90
CA PRO A 49 4.24 0.72 9.25
C PRO A 49 4.38 -0.19 8.04
N ILE A 50 5.61 -0.33 7.56
CA ILE A 50 5.96 -1.19 6.44
C ILE A 50 6.95 -2.24 6.95
N TYR A 51 6.66 -3.51 6.66
CA TYR A 51 7.41 -4.62 7.21
C TYR A 51 8.14 -5.39 6.12
N GLN A 52 9.23 -6.01 6.51
CA GLN A 52 9.98 -6.90 5.63
C GLN A 52 10.16 -8.21 6.35
N PRO A 53 9.47 -9.27 5.91
CA PRO A 53 9.61 -10.57 6.59
C PRO A 53 11.05 -11.06 6.50
N PRO A 54 11.54 -11.71 7.56
CA PRO A 54 12.89 -12.23 7.55
C PRO A 54 13.11 -13.18 6.38
N GLY A 55 14.29 -13.07 5.76
CA GLY A 55 14.64 -13.96 4.67
C GLY A 55 14.07 -13.58 3.32
N THR A 56 13.42 -12.42 3.23
CA THR A 56 12.86 -11.95 1.95
C THR A 56 13.32 -10.54 1.68
N ASN A 57 13.19 -10.13 0.41
CA ASN A 57 13.40 -8.75 0.01
C ASN A 57 12.09 -8.05 -0.28
N THR A 58 10.99 -8.68 0.09
CA THR A 58 9.67 -8.15 -0.21
C THR A 58 9.14 -7.40 1.01
N TYR A 59 8.60 -6.20 0.76
CA TYR A 59 7.95 -5.45 1.82
C TYR A 59 6.46 -5.68 1.79
N PHE A 60 5.83 -5.56 2.94
CA PHE A 60 4.38 -5.60 2.99
C PHE A 60 3.89 -4.65 4.07
N ALA A 61 2.61 -4.32 3.98
CA ALA A 61 1.99 -3.42 4.95
C ALA A 61 0.52 -3.77 5.07
N PHE A 62 -0.08 -3.33 6.17
CA PHE A 62 -1.51 -3.47 6.35
C PHE A 62 -2.18 -2.16 5.97
N ARG A 63 -3.21 -2.27 5.16
CA ARG A 63 -3.90 -1.08 4.65
C ARG A 63 -4.44 -0.21 5.78
N SER A 64 -5.03 -0.83 6.79
CA SER A 64 -5.59 -0.08 7.90
C SER A 64 -4.51 0.66 8.68
N GLU A 65 -3.35 0.04 8.85
CA GLU A 65 -2.25 0.70 9.55
C GLU A 65 -1.71 1.88 8.76
N LEU A 66 -1.63 1.73 7.44
CA LEU A 66 -1.17 2.82 6.60
C LEU A 66 -2.16 3.98 6.64
N HIS A 67 -3.44 3.69 6.62
CA HIS A 67 -4.45 4.74 6.69
C HIS A 67 -4.37 5.49 8.02
N ASP A 68 -4.21 4.77 9.10
CA ASP A 68 -4.08 5.39 10.41
C ASP A 68 -2.82 6.25 10.49
N TRP A 69 -1.72 5.73 9.96
CA TRP A 69 -0.45 6.45 9.95
C TRP A 69 -0.56 7.74 9.15
N LEU A 70 -1.16 7.66 7.97
CA LEU A 70 -1.33 8.84 7.13
C LEU A 70 -2.22 9.86 7.79
N ARG A 71 -3.28 9.43 8.42
CA ARG A 71 -4.21 10.33 9.10
C ARG A 71 -3.51 11.06 10.24
N THR A 72 -2.73 10.32 11.00
CA THR A 72 -2.01 10.90 12.12
C THR A 72 -0.94 11.89 11.67
N LYS A 73 -0.20 11.52 10.64
CA LYS A 73 0.89 12.38 10.17
C LYS A 73 0.39 13.60 9.40
N ALA A 74 -0.78 13.47 8.79
CA ALA A 74 -1.33 14.57 8.00
C ALA A 74 -2.07 15.59 8.86
N ALA A 75 -2.42 15.22 10.06
CA ALA A 75 -3.22 16.08 10.94
C ALA A 75 -2.42 17.26 11.51
#